data_6dbbb065cafefc2084243fd8c35591b4
#
_entry.id   6dbbb065cafefc2084243fd8c35591b4
#
_cell.length_a   1.000
_cell.length_b   1.000
_cell.length_c   1.000
_cell.angle_alpha   90.00
_cell.angle_beta   90.00
_cell.angle_gamma   90.00
#
_symmetry.space_group_name_H-M   'P 1'
#
loop_
_entity.id
_entity.type
_entity.pdbx_description
1 polymer ?
#
loop_
_entity_poly.entity_id
_entity_poly.type
_entity_poly.pdbx_seq_one_letter_code
_entity_poly.pdbx_strand_id
1 'polypeptide(L)'
;MFRLDNLLERWTEIYAPMQHNPSATAKPEEKAFFLIDRWADQNEFQRTFNLLHKPSLCYCTTIEAQIAPKANPKQIIYQYNWYLACKQRSTGNPLADDEGARNAKLDLNDMMIDLLAFLFTLKGYVRGRTLPKDCPDAVRDIADSLSAEDRQGIDGLRLDETQWWSAPVYKNGWWLLGVELEGLDPRQLCIVPTRYI
;
A
#
# COMPACT_ATOMS: atom_id res chain seq x y z
N MET A 1 2.60 -16.54 5.49
CA MET A 1 1.51 -15.60 5.10
C MET A 1 2.13 -14.48 4.33
N PHE A 2 1.61 -14.17 3.16
CA PHE A 2 2.11 -13.06 2.33
C PHE A 2 2.07 -11.73 3.08
N ARG A 3 3.16 -10.99 3.02
CA ARG A 3 3.37 -9.72 3.71
C ARG A 3 3.32 -8.58 2.69
N LEU A 4 2.10 -8.13 2.36
CA LEU A 4 1.90 -6.99 1.44
C LEU A 4 2.56 -5.71 1.97
N ASP A 5 2.59 -5.53 3.30
CA ASP A 5 3.26 -4.42 3.96
C ASP A 5 4.75 -4.33 3.58
N ASN A 6 5.48 -5.44 3.59
CA ASN A 6 6.90 -5.46 3.19
C ASN A 6 7.08 -5.06 1.71
N LEU A 7 6.16 -5.49 0.83
CA LEU A 7 6.21 -5.12 -0.58
C LEU A 7 5.92 -3.63 -0.79
N LEU A 8 4.94 -3.09 -0.07
CA LEU A 8 4.60 -1.67 -0.13
C LEU A 8 5.70 -0.79 0.48
N GLU A 9 6.36 -1.24 1.56
CA GLU A 9 7.53 -0.55 2.13
C GLU A 9 8.64 -0.43 1.07
N ARG A 10 9.02 -1.54 0.41
CA ARG A 10 10.01 -1.54 -0.67
C ARG A 10 9.62 -0.64 -1.85
N TRP A 11 8.34 -0.56 -2.19
CA TRP A 11 7.88 0.41 -3.18
C TRP A 11 8.14 1.84 -2.74
N THR A 12 7.87 2.18 -1.47
CA THR A 12 8.12 3.54 -0.96
C THR A 12 9.61 3.91 -0.91
N GLU A 13 10.50 2.93 -0.80
CA GLU A 13 11.95 3.15 -0.86
C GLU A 13 12.41 3.62 -2.25
N ILE A 14 11.86 3.00 -3.30
CA ILE A 14 12.24 3.27 -4.69
C ILE A 14 11.41 4.36 -5.36
N TYR A 15 10.25 4.73 -4.80
CA TYR A 15 9.35 5.73 -5.36
C TYR A 15 9.86 7.14 -5.07
N ALA A 16 10.25 7.86 -6.13
CA ALA A 16 10.94 9.15 -6.03
C ALA A 16 10.27 10.20 -5.13
N PRO A 17 8.93 10.38 -5.11
CA PRO A 17 8.28 11.31 -4.19
C PRO A 17 8.39 10.93 -2.71
N MET A 18 8.61 9.66 -2.39
CA MET A 18 8.66 9.14 -1.02
C MET A 18 10.08 8.91 -0.53
N GLN A 19 10.92 8.17 -1.27
CA GLN A 19 12.30 7.84 -0.90
C GLN A 19 12.43 7.44 0.58
N HIS A 20 11.67 6.41 0.96
CA HIS A 20 11.64 5.92 2.33
C HIS A 20 13.01 5.35 2.73
N ASN A 21 13.47 5.71 3.94
CA ASN A 21 14.63 5.08 4.55
C ASN A 21 14.16 4.07 5.61
N PRO A 22 14.30 2.75 5.38
CA PRO A 22 13.82 1.71 6.30
C PRO A 22 14.69 1.57 7.55
N SER A 23 15.85 2.23 7.62
CA SER A 23 16.75 2.12 8.76
C SER A 23 16.05 2.50 10.08
N ALA A 24 16.28 1.70 11.13
CA ALA A 24 15.76 2.01 12.46
C ALA A 24 16.31 3.35 13.02
N THR A 25 17.47 3.80 12.51
CA THR A 25 18.13 5.06 12.91
C THR A 25 17.80 6.23 11.98
N ALA A 26 16.94 6.01 10.95
CA ALA A 26 16.52 7.05 10.03
C ALA A 26 15.77 8.15 10.77
N LYS A 27 16.04 9.40 10.37
CA LYS A 27 15.33 10.55 10.92
C LYS A 27 13.86 10.57 10.47
N PRO A 28 12.96 11.23 11.23
CA PRO A 28 11.53 11.29 10.86
C PRO A 28 11.29 11.81 9.42
N GLU A 29 12.05 12.80 8.97
CA GLU A 29 11.95 13.38 7.63
C GLU A 29 12.38 12.43 6.49
N GLU A 30 13.11 11.37 6.82
CA GLU A 30 13.51 10.32 5.87
C GLU A 30 12.46 9.21 5.76
N LYS A 31 11.51 9.15 6.69
CA LYS A 31 10.46 8.15 6.74
C LYS A 31 9.28 8.52 5.84
N ALA A 32 8.79 7.53 5.08
CA ALA A 32 7.59 7.67 4.24
C ALA A 32 6.69 6.43 4.27
N PHE A 33 7.06 5.41 5.05
CA PHE A 33 6.24 4.24 5.30
C PHE A 33 5.96 4.12 6.80
N PHE A 34 4.69 3.94 7.16
CA PHE A 34 4.23 3.87 8.53
C PHE A 34 3.22 2.73 8.70
N LEU A 35 3.40 1.97 9.76
CA LEU A 35 2.41 0.99 10.19
C LEU A 35 1.43 1.68 11.14
N ILE A 36 0.14 1.53 10.89
CA ILE A 36 -0.93 2.07 11.74
C ILE A 36 -1.89 0.96 12.14
N ASP A 37 -2.45 1.03 13.32
CA ASP A 37 -3.57 0.17 13.69
C ASP A 37 -4.89 0.85 13.27
N ARG A 38 -5.71 0.15 12.49
CA ARG A 38 -7.03 0.65 12.07
C ARG A 38 -7.95 0.94 13.27
N TRP A 39 -7.78 0.19 14.35
CA TRP A 39 -8.55 0.31 15.58
C TRP A 39 -7.88 1.20 16.63
N ALA A 40 -6.72 1.74 16.31
CA ALA A 40 -6.06 2.73 17.15
C ALA A 40 -7.01 3.89 17.43
N ASP A 41 -6.99 4.39 18.64
CA ASP A 41 -7.77 5.56 19.00
C ASP A 41 -7.36 6.76 18.12
N GLN A 42 -8.19 7.80 18.10
CA GLN A 42 -7.92 9.00 17.31
C GLN A 42 -6.54 9.62 17.64
N ASN A 43 -6.02 9.40 18.84
CA ASN A 43 -4.75 9.96 19.29
C ASN A 43 -3.55 9.26 18.64
N GLU A 44 -3.59 7.93 18.44
CA GLU A 44 -2.52 7.19 17.79
C GLU A 44 -2.47 7.49 16.29
N PHE A 45 -3.63 7.55 15.66
CA PHE A 45 -3.76 7.99 14.27
C PHE A 45 -3.19 9.42 14.10
N GLN A 46 -3.51 10.32 15.05
CA GLN A 46 -3.00 11.69 15.03
C GLN A 46 -1.49 11.78 15.28
N ARG A 47 -0.93 10.93 16.13
CA ARG A 47 0.53 10.84 16.34
C ARG A 47 1.25 10.47 15.05
N THR A 48 0.75 9.50 14.30
CA THR A 48 1.33 9.13 13.01
C THR A 48 1.35 10.31 12.04
N PHE A 49 0.26 11.09 11.92
CA PHE A 49 0.23 12.26 11.05
C PHE A 49 1.20 13.36 11.47
N ASN A 50 1.47 13.50 12.75
CA ASN A 50 2.48 14.45 13.23
C ASN A 50 3.91 14.03 12.87
N LEU A 51 4.14 12.76 12.53
CA LEU A 51 5.43 12.24 12.07
C LEU A 51 5.63 12.36 10.56
N LEU A 52 4.58 12.70 9.79
CA LEU A 52 4.68 12.81 8.34
C LEU A 52 5.39 14.10 7.96
N HIS A 53 6.42 14.01 7.14
CA HIS A 53 7.19 15.17 6.64
C HIS A 53 7.14 15.31 5.11
N LYS A 54 6.83 14.22 4.41
CA LYS A 54 6.78 14.12 2.94
C LYS A 54 5.63 13.20 2.52
N PRO A 55 5.31 13.07 1.23
CA PRO A 55 4.33 12.08 0.75
C PRO A 55 4.63 10.71 1.35
N SER A 56 3.60 10.04 1.86
CA SER A 56 3.78 8.84 2.68
C SER A 56 2.68 7.81 2.44
N LEU A 57 2.99 6.54 2.72
CA LEU A 57 2.07 5.43 2.78
C LEU A 57 1.91 4.97 4.23
N CYS A 58 0.66 4.95 4.71
CA CYS A 58 0.31 4.48 6.04
C CYS A 58 -0.47 3.16 5.90
N TYR A 59 0.18 2.03 6.20
CA TYR A 59 -0.40 0.71 6.06
C TYR A 59 -1.12 0.28 7.33
N CYS A 60 -2.36 -0.21 7.21
CA CYS A 60 -3.12 -0.73 8.34
C CYS A 60 -2.65 -2.14 8.69
N THR A 61 -2.16 -2.35 9.92
CA THR A 61 -1.67 -3.65 10.37
C THR A 61 -2.78 -4.66 10.62
N THR A 62 -4.01 -4.17 10.87
CA THR A 62 -5.19 -5.02 11.02
C THR A 62 -5.65 -5.51 9.65
N ILE A 63 -5.56 -6.83 9.43
CA ILE A 63 -6.01 -7.50 8.22
C ILE A 63 -7.33 -8.19 8.53
N GLU A 64 -8.38 -7.81 7.82
CA GLU A 64 -9.65 -8.51 7.87
C GLU A 64 -9.60 -9.74 6.98
N ALA A 65 -10.23 -10.83 7.39
CA ALA A 65 -10.28 -12.06 6.64
C ALA A 65 -11.71 -12.60 6.57
N GLN A 66 -12.11 -13.07 5.41
CA GLN A 66 -13.42 -13.70 5.20
C GLN A 66 -13.29 -14.94 4.31
N ILE A 67 -14.25 -15.85 4.41
CA ILE A 67 -14.32 -17.02 3.53
C ILE A 67 -14.95 -16.58 2.21
N ALA A 68 -14.27 -16.85 1.09
CA ALA A 68 -14.79 -16.56 -0.24
C ALA A 68 -16.12 -17.31 -0.46
N PRO A 69 -17.26 -16.61 -0.65
CA PRO A 69 -18.59 -17.26 -0.59
C PRO A 69 -18.84 -18.22 -1.75
N LYS A 70 -18.20 -18.02 -2.89
CA LYS A 70 -18.39 -18.81 -4.12
C LYS A 70 -17.20 -19.72 -4.46
N ALA A 71 -16.12 -19.71 -3.67
CA ALA A 71 -14.96 -20.55 -3.95
C ALA A 71 -15.23 -22.02 -3.58
N ASN A 72 -14.82 -22.94 -4.45
CA ASN A 72 -14.79 -24.38 -4.19
C ASN A 72 -13.46 -24.94 -4.74
N PRO A 73 -12.52 -25.39 -3.90
CA PRO A 73 -12.59 -25.41 -2.44
C PRO A 73 -12.64 -24.00 -1.82
N LYS A 74 -13.11 -23.91 -0.57
CA LYS A 74 -13.19 -22.65 0.16
C LYS A 74 -11.80 -22.03 0.32
N GLN A 75 -11.72 -20.73 0.08
CA GLN A 75 -10.50 -19.93 0.22
C GLN A 75 -10.75 -18.77 1.18
N ILE A 76 -9.67 -18.22 1.73
CA ILE A 76 -9.72 -17.02 2.55
C ILE A 76 -9.44 -15.82 1.63
N ILE A 77 -10.27 -14.80 1.76
CA ILE A 77 -10.01 -13.48 1.21
C ILE A 77 -9.45 -12.63 2.35
N TYR A 78 -8.30 -12.02 2.14
CA TYR A 78 -7.75 -10.99 3.02
C TYR A 78 -8.06 -9.62 2.45
N GLN A 79 -8.49 -8.70 3.33
CA GLN A 79 -8.69 -7.30 3.00
C GLN A 79 -7.53 -6.48 3.57
N TYR A 80 -6.79 -5.85 2.67
CA TYR A 80 -5.67 -4.99 2.98
C TYR A 80 -6.11 -3.53 2.86
N ASN A 81 -5.73 -2.71 3.83
CA ASN A 81 -6.10 -1.31 3.87
C ASN A 81 -4.86 -0.44 4.08
N TRP A 82 -4.78 0.68 3.38
CA TRP A 82 -3.77 1.70 3.61
C TRP A 82 -4.25 3.08 3.19
N TYR A 83 -3.48 4.09 3.55
CA TYR A 83 -3.69 5.47 3.14
C TYR A 83 -2.46 6.00 2.43
N LEU A 84 -2.65 6.69 1.32
CA LEU A 84 -1.65 7.59 0.77
C LEU A 84 -1.88 8.98 1.36
N ALA A 85 -0.81 9.66 1.75
CA ALA A 85 -0.86 10.98 2.36
C ALA A 85 0.00 11.97 1.58
N CYS A 86 -0.56 13.14 1.26
CA CYS A 86 0.14 14.25 0.64
C CYS A 86 -0.14 15.55 1.38
N LYS A 87 0.89 16.36 1.63
CA LYS A 87 0.77 17.60 2.37
C LYS A 87 0.29 18.73 1.48
N GLN A 88 -0.75 19.42 1.91
CA GLN A 88 -1.11 20.70 1.32
C GLN A 88 -0.11 21.77 1.77
N ARG A 89 0.43 22.52 0.83
CA ARG A 89 1.21 23.71 1.15
C ARG A 89 0.23 24.86 1.40
N SER A 90 0.13 25.31 2.65
CA SER A 90 -0.64 26.50 2.99
C SER A 90 0.26 27.75 2.85
N THR A 91 -0.25 28.77 2.18
CA THR A 91 0.44 30.05 1.96
C THR A 91 -0.21 31.19 2.73
N GLY A 92 -1.36 30.95 3.36
CA GLY A 92 -2.19 31.97 4.00
C GLY A 92 -2.99 32.83 3.01
N ASN A 93 -2.90 32.53 1.70
CA ASN A 93 -3.71 33.13 0.65
C ASN A 93 -4.80 32.12 0.23
N PRO A 94 -6.11 32.41 0.41
CA PRO A 94 -7.17 31.45 0.11
C PRO A 94 -7.13 30.87 -1.30
N LEU A 95 -6.84 31.67 -2.32
CA LEU A 95 -6.78 31.21 -3.72
C LEU A 95 -5.59 30.25 -3.96
N ALA A 96 -4.43 30.57 -3.38
CA ALA A 96 -3.25 29.71 -3.48
C ALA A 96 -3.40 28.45 -2.62
N ASP A 97 -4.13 28.53 -1.52
CA ASP A 97 -4.44 27.36 -0.68
C ASP A 97 -5.43 26.43 -1.37
N ASP A 98 -6.41 26.94 -2.13
CA ASP A 98 -7.31 26.13 -2.96
C ASP A 98 -6.56 25.41 -4.08
N GLU A 99 -5.62 26.10 -4.74
CA GLU A 99 -4.75 25.49 -5.75
C GLU A 99 -3.82 24.43 -5.11
N GLY A 100 -3.25 24.72 -3.95
CA GLY A 100 -2.45 23.76 -3.18
C GLY A 100 -3.22 22.51 -2.80
N ALA A 101 -4.50 22.64 -2.41
CA ALA A 101 -5.40 21.52 -2.13
C ALA A 101 -5.68 20.69 -3.38
N ARG A 102 -5.93 21.34 -4.52
CA ARG A 102 -6.16 20.68 -5.80
C ARG A 102 -4.93 19.89 -6.23
N ASN A 103 -3.74 20.47 -6.15
CA ASN A 103 -2.50 19.80 -6.53
C ASN A 103 -2.22 18.61 -5.62
N ALA A 104 -2.38 18.73 -4.30
CA ALA A 104 -2.21 17.61 -3.39
C ALA A 104 -3.16 16.43 -3.68
N LYS A 105 -4.39 16.70 -4.14
CA LYS A 105 -5.34 15.66 -4.56
C LYS A 105 -4.92 14.99 -5.87
N LEU A 106 -4.38 15.76 -6.82
CA LEU A 106 -3.85 15.21 -8.07
C LEU A 106 -2.63 14.33 -7.78
N ASP A 107 -1.70 14.81 -6.95
CA ASP A 107 -0.52 14.05 -6.54
C ASP A 107 -0.91 12.70 -5.90
N LEU A 108 -1.97 12.68 -5.06
CA LEU A 108 -2.47 11.44 -4.46
C LEU A 108 -2.99 10.44 -5.50
N ASN A 109 -3.72 10.93 -6.52
CA ASN A 109 -4.21 10.07 -7.58
C ASN A 109 -3.07 9.52 -8.44
N ASP A 110 -2.08 10.36 -8.75
CA ASP A 110 -0.89 9.94 -9.50
C ASP A 110 -0.10 8.89 -8.72
N MET A 111 0.12 9.09 -7.43
CA MET A 111 0.75 8.09 -6.56
C MET A 111 -0.02 6.77 -6.54
N MET A 112 -1.35 6.82 -6.55
CA MET A 112 -2.18 5.60 -6.59
C MET A 112 -2.06 4.88 -7.93
N ILE A 113 -2.05 5.61 -9.04
CA ILE A 113 -1.86 5.05 -10.38
C ILE A 113 -0.48 4.38 -10.49
N ASP A 114 0.57 5.04 -10.00
CA ASP A 114 1.94 4.50 -10.00
C ASP A 114 2.05 3.24 -9.14
N LEU A 115 1.42 3.23 -7.97
CA LEU A 115 1.39 2.05 -7.11
C LEU A 115 0.66 0.87 -7.79
N LEU A 116 -0.49 1.12 -8.41
CA LEU A 116 -1.21 0.09 -9.16
C LEU A 116 -0.39 -0.41 -10.34
N ALA A 117 0.27 0.47 -11.09
CA ALA A 117 1.15 0.09 -12.19
C ALA A 117 2.29 -0.82 -11.71
N PHE A 118 2.90 -0.50 -10.57
CA PHE A 118 3.90 -1.35 -9.92
C PHE A 118 3.33 -2.73 -9.57
N LEU A 119 2.20 -2.81 -8.88
CA LEU A 119 1.58 -4.07 -8.48
C LEU A 119 1.14 -4.91 -9.70
N PHE A 120 0.56 -4.29 -10.74
CA PHE A 120 0.20 -4.98 -11.98
C PHE A 120 1.42 -5.50 -12.73
N THR A 121 2.52 -4.75 -12.74
CA THR A 121 3.78 -5.17 -13.34
C THR A 121 4.33 -6.41 -12.64
N LEU A 122 4.39 -6.40 -11.31
CA LEU A 122 4.83 -7.57 -10.54
C LEU A 122 3.89 -8.77 -10.73
N LYS A 123 2.58 -8.56 -10.72
CA LYS A 123 1.61 -9.64 -10.97
C LYS A 123 1.76 -10.23 -12.37
N GLY A 124 2.01 -9.40 -13.37
CA GLY A 124 2.33 -9.85 -14.73
C GLY A 124 3.60 -10.71 -14.77
N TYR A 125 4.66 -10.26 -14.11
CA TYR A 125 5.93 -10.98 -14.01
C TYR A 125 5.78 -12.34 -13.31
N VAL A 126 5.08 -12.39 -12.20
CA VAL A 126 4.79 -13.63 -11.47
C VAL A 126 4.04 -14.64 -12.34
N ARG A 127 3.17 -14.17 -13.24
CA ARG A 127 2.43 -14.97 -14.23
C ARG A 127 3.23 -15.32 -15.49
N GLY A 128 4.53 -15.09 -15.49
CA GLY A 128 5.44 -15.43 -16.57
C GLY A 128 5.50 -14.41 -17.71
N ARG A 129 4.99 -13.20 -17.55
CA ARG A 129 5.21 -12.11 -18.51
C ARG A 129 6.60 -11.52 -18.32
N THR A 130 7.22 -11.09 -19.39
CA THR A 130 8.48 -10.34 -19.33
C THR A 130 8.23 -8.93 -18.81
N LEU A 131 9.13 -8.42 -17.98
CA LEU A 131 9.08 -7.01 -17.58
C LEU A 131 9.26 -6.09 -18.81
N PRO A 132 8.58 -4.93 -18.84
CA PRO A 132 8.78 -3.93 -19.89
C PRO A 132 10.26 -3.59 -20.07
N LYS A 133 10.67 -3.23 -21.28
CA LYS A 133 12.08 -2.87 -21.57
C LYS A 133 12.53 -1.63 -20.80
N ASP A 134 11.62 -0.70 -20.61
CA ASP A 134 11.74 0.58 -19.89
C ASP A 134 11.44 0.45 -18.39
N CYS A 135 11.23 -0.78 -17.87
CA CYS A 135 11.01 -1.01 -16.45
C CYS A 135 12.26 -0.56 -15.66
N PRO A 136 12.09 0.29 -14.62
CA PRO A 136 13.20 0.72 -13.79
C PRO A 136 13.97 -0.45 -13.16
N ASP A 137 15.29 -0.36 -13.08
CA ASP A 137 16.13 -1.41 -12.51
C ASP A 137 15.73 -1.76 -11.07
N ALA A 138 15.41 -0.77 -10.25
CA ALA A 138 14.93 -0.98 -8.89
C ALA A 138 13.65 -1.85 -8.81
N VAL A 139 12.74 -1.73 -9.79
CA VAL A 139 11.54 -2.58 -9.89
C VAL A 139 11.93 -3.99 -10.34
N ARG A 140 12.93 -4.13 -11.23
CA ARG A 140 13.48 -5.44 -11.63
C ARG A 140 14.10 -6.17 -10.45
N ASP A 141 14.91 -5.46 -9.65
CA ASP A 141 15.55 -6.02 -8.46
C ASP A 141 14.51 -6.52 -7.45
N ILE A 142 13.40 -5.78 -7.28
CA ILE A 142 12.27 -6.25 -6.45
C ILE A 142 11.67 -7.52 -7.05
N ALA A 143 11.36 -7.54 -8.35
CA ALA A 143 10.73 -8.67 -9.02
C ALA A 143 11.59 -9.94 -8.94
N ASP A 144 12.91 -9.82 -9.14
CA ASP A 144 13.84 -10.95 -9.13
C ASP A 144 14.08 -11.50 -7.72
N SER A 145 13.97 -10.64 -6.69
CA SER A 145 14.12 -11.01 -5.27
C SER A 145 12.87 -11.61 -4.62
N LEU A 146 11.73 -11.68 -5.35
CA LEU A 146 10.48 -12.24 -4.79
C LEU A 146 10.64 -13.71 -4.40
N SER A 147 10.32 -14.01 -3.15
CA SER A 147 10.19 -15.38 -2.65
C SER A 147 9.02 -16.12 -3.31
N ALA A 148 8.99 -17.45 -3.18
CA ALA A 148 7.84 -18.24 -3.65
C ALA A 148 6.54 -17.83 -2.96
N GLU A 149 6.59 -17.47 -1.69
CA GLU A 149 5.42 -16.98 -0.92
C GLU A 149 4.95 -15.62 -1.43
N ASP A 150 5.87 -14.69 -1.72
CA ASP A 150 5.53 -13.38 -2.30
C ASP A 150 4.87 -13.54 -3.66
N ARG A 151 5.43 -14.40 -4.52
CA ARG A 151 4.87 -14.69 -5.84
C ARG A 151 3.45 -15.21 -5.76
N GLN A 152 3.18 -16.16 -4.86
CA GLN A 152 1.83 -16.67 -4.64
C GLN A 152 0.89 -15.59 -4.10
N GLY A 153 1.35 -14.77 -3.16
CA GLY A 153 0.57 -13.68 -2.60
C GLY A 153 0.22 -12.62 -3.65
N ILE A 154 1.20 -12.19 -4.45
CA ILE A 154 0.99 -11.21 -5.52
C ILE A 154 0.04 -11.75 -6.59
N ASP A 155 0.14 -13.03 -6.96
CA ASP A 155 -0.80 -13.63 -7.92
C ASP A 155 -2.23 -13.63 -7.38
N GLY A 156 -2.41 -13.83 -6.09
CA GLY A 156 -3.70 -13.80 -5.40
C GLY A 156 -4.32 -12.40 -5.23
N LEU A 157 -3.58 -11.30 -5.44
CA LEU A 157 -4.13 -9.94 -5.32
C LEU A 157 -5.21 -9.68 -6.38
N ARG A 158 -6.33 -9.10 -5.98
CA ARG A 158 -7.46 -8.74 -6.85
C ARG A 158 -7.36 -7.28 -7.27
N LEU A 159 -6.32 -6.96 -8.06
CA LEU A 159 -5.97 -5.58 -8.44
C LEU A 159 -7.06 -4.90 -9.28
N ASP A 160 -7.81 -5.65 -10.06
CA ASP A 160 -8.95 -5.21 -10.86
C ASP A 160 -10.19 -4.87 -10.02
N GLU A 161 -10.21 -5.29 -8.75
CA GLU A 161 -11.28 -5.00 -7.79
C GLU A 161 -10.82 -3.99 -6.73
N THR A 162 -9.62 -3.40 -6.87
CA THR A 162 -9.11 -2.40 -5.93
C THR A 162 -10.05 -1.20 -5.87
N GLN A 163 -10.42 -0.84 -4.65
CA GLN A 163 -11.24 0.33 -4.39
C GLN A 163 -10.42 1.40 -3.70
N TRP A 164 -10.60 2.64 -4.09
CA TRP A 164 -10.05 3.80 -3.38
C TRP A 164 -11.09 4.92 -3.29
N TRP A 165 -10.97 5.73 -2.29
CA TRP A 165 -11.89 6.83 -2.10
C TRP A 165 -11.61 7.93 -3.12
N SER A 166 -12.59 8.21 -3.94
CA SER A 166 -12.50 9.23 -4.98
C SER A 166 -12.40 10.66 -4.44
N ALA A 167 -12.72 10.87 -3.16
CA ALA A 167 -12.65 12.14 -2.47
C ALA A 167 -11.65 12.03 -1.31
N PRO A 168 -10.40 12.46 -1.51
CA PRO A 168 -9.43 12.52 -0.41
C PRO A 168 -9.92 13.35 0.76
N VAL A 169 -9.67 12.88 1.97
CA VAL A 169 -10.07 13.53 3.21
C VAL A 169 -8.93 14.41 3.72
N TYR A 170 -9.24 15.68 4.04
CA TYR A 170 -8.27 16.59 4.64
C TYR A 170 -8.24 16.44 6.15
N LYS A 171 -7.04 16.23 6.70
CA LYS A 171 -6.83 16.13 8.14
C LYS A 171 -5.43 16.66 8.52
N ASN A 172 -5.37 17.61 9.45
CA ASN A 172 -4.13 18.15 10.01
C ASN A 172 -3.10 18.64 8.97
N GLY A 173 -3.55 19.29 7.90
CA GLY A 173 -2.66 19.74 6.83
C GLY A 173 -2.32 18.69 5.79
N TRP A 174 -2.87 17.49 5.90
CA TRP A 174 -2.66 16.37 4.98
C TRP A 174 -3.94 15.98 4.25
N TRP A 175 -3.81 15.71 2.98
CA TRP A 175 -4.83 15.01 2.20
C TRP A 175 -4.54 13.52 2.22
N LEU A 176 -5.58 12.70 2.41
CA LEU A 176 -5.51 11.26 2.56
C LEU A 176 -6.37 10.58 1.53
N LEU A 177 -5.81 9.64 0.80
CA LEU A 177 -6.51 8.73 -0.09
C LEU A 177 -6.53 7.34 0.55
N GLY A 178 -7.71 6.87 0.97
CA GLY A 178 -7.88 5.52 1.50
C GLY A 178 -7.97 4.49 0.37
N VAL A 179 -7.35 3.35 0.55
CA VAL A 179 -7.31 2.25 -0.42
C VAL A 179 -7.68 0.95 0.26
N GLU A 180 -8.51 0.17 -0.42
CA GLU A 180 -8.88 -1.19 -0.03
C GLU A 180 -8.51 -2.15 -1.17
N LEU A 181 -7.80 -3.22 -0.83
CA LEU A 181 -7.38 -4.25 -1.76
C LEU A 181 -7.67 -5.63 -1.20
N GLU A 182 -8.28 -6.48 -1.99
CA GLU A 182 -8.49 -7.88 -1.64
C GLU A 182 -7.36 -8.77 -2.18
N GLY A 183 -7.01 -9.79 -1.41
CA GLY A 183 -6.10 -10.85 -1.83
C GLY A 183 -6.63 -12.23 -1.45
N LEU A 184 -6.56 -13.17 -2.37
CA LEU A 184 -6.90 -14.56 -2.12
C LEU A 184 -5.72 -15.28 -1.48
N ASP A 185 -5.96 -15.98 -0.38
CA ASP A 185 -4.97 -16.94 0.12
C ASP A 185 -4.90 -18.12 -0.85
N PRO A 186 -3.73 -18.44 -1.38
CA PRO A 186 -3.57 -19.57 -2.29
C PRO A 186 -3.82 -20.92 -1.60
N ARG A 187 -3.77 -20.93 -0.26
CA ARG A 187 -4.00 -22.15 0.52
C ARG A 187 -5.49 -22.44 0.59
N GLN A 188 -5.83 -23.70 0.37
CA GLN A 188 -7.19 -24.19 0.58
C GLN A 188 -7.47 -24.34 2.07
N LEU A 189 -8.71 -24.09 2.49
CA LEU A 189 -9.15 -24.41 3.85
C LEU A 189 -9.23 -25.93 3.98
N CYS A 190 -8.16 -26.54 4.46
CA CYS A 190 -8.08 -27.97 4.75
C CYS A 190 -7.48 -28.20 6.14
N ILE A 191 -7.85 -29.34 6.73
CA ILE A 191 -7.23 -29.78 7.97
C ILE A 191 -5.77 -30.14 7.70
N VAL A 192 -4.87 -29.55 8.47
CA VAL A 192 -3.45 -29.91 8.47
C VAL A 192 -3.23 -30.94 9.60
N PRO A 193 -3.10 -32.23 9.29
CA PRO A 193 -3.11 -33.30 10.31
C PRO A 193 -2.08 -33.11 11.42
N THR A 194 -0.89 -32.57 11.06
CA THR A 194 0.20 -32.32 12.02
C THR A 194 -0.06 -31.21 13.05
N ARG A 195 -1.18 -30.48 12.93
CA ARG A 195 -1.57 -29.43 13.87
C ARG A 195 -2.65 -29.88 14.87
N TYR A 196 -3.08 -31.14 14.77
CA TYR A 196 -4.09 -31.72 15.65
C TYR A 196 -3.49 -32.94 16.37
N ILE A 197 -3.68 -33.02 17.67
CA ILE A 197 -3.24 -34.13 18.53
C ILE A 197 -4.40 -35.10 18.69
#